data_f817da93cf5c01939cec76b4824075c9
#
_entry.id   f817da93cf5c01939cec76b4824075c9
#
_cell.length_a   1.000
_cell.length_b   1.000
_cell.length_c   1.000
_cell.angle_alpha   90.00
_cell.angle_beta   90.00
_cell.angle_gamma   90.00
#
_symmetry.space_group_name_H-M   'P 1'
#
loop_
_entity.id
_entity.type
_entity.pdbx_description
1 polymer ?
#
loop_
_entity_poly.entity_id
_entity_poly.type
_entity_poly.pdbx_seq_one_letter_code
_entity_poly.pdbx_strand_id
1 'polypeptide(L)'
;MTLLLDTHAFLWFVWADPLLSATAKATIEDPANRKLLSVASCWEIAIKAGNGKVTLGASADVFVPRELTRNGLELLEIALAHATAVETLPQHH
;
A
#
# COMPACT_ATOMS: atom_id res chain seq x y z
N MET A 1 6.04 4.85 14.52
CA MET A 1 6.36 3.46 14.14
C MET A 1 6.42 3.34 12.64
N THR A 2 6.95 2.26 12.13
CA THR A 2 6.99 2.01 10.69
C THR A 2 5.91 1.00 10.33
N LEU A 3 5.07 1.36 9.36
CA LEU A 3 3.96 0.53 8.91
C LEU A 3 4.25 0.02 7.50
N LEU A 4 4.12 -1.28 7.30
CA LEU A 4 4.11 -1.86 5.96
C LEU A 4 2.65 -2.18 5.62
N LEU A 5 2.08 -1.44 4.66
CA LEU A 5 0.71 -1.67 4.23
C LEU A 5 0.66 -2.83 3.24
N ASP A 6 -0.32 -3.72 3.41
CA ASP A 6 -0.60 -4.69 2.37
C ASP A 6 -1.41 -4.01 1.26
N THR A 7 -1.61 -4.74 0.16
CA THR A 7 -2.30 -4.22 -1.02
C THR A 7 -3.71 -3.75 -0.68
N HIS A 8 -4.47 -4.52 0.09
CA HIS A 8 -5.85 -4.17 0.42
C HIS A 8 -5.91 -2.95 1.34
N ALA A 9 -5.05 -2.90 2.38
CA ALA A 9 -5.02 -1.76 3.28
C ALA A 9 -4.69 -0.46 2.53
N PHE A 10 -3.73 -0.52 1.59
CA PHE A 10 -3.39 0.62 0.76
C PHE A 10 -4.57 1.09 -0.08
N LEU A 11 -5.22 0.19 -0.80
CA LEU A 11 -6.35 0.54 -1.67
C LEU A 11 -7.53 1.07 -0.85
N TRP A 12 -7.86 0.41 0.25
CA TRP A 12 -8.95 0.87 1.13
C TRP A 12 -8.66 2.26 1.71
N PHE A 13 -7.41 2.51 2.06
CA PHE A 13 -7.00 3.83 2.58
C PHE A 13 -7.15 4.91 1.51
N VAL A 14 -6.63 4.67 0.31
CA VAL A 14 -6.70 5.61 -0.81
C VAL A 14 -8.14 5.91 -1.20
N TRP A 15 -9.00 4.90 -1.18
CA TRP A 15 -10.41 5.04 -1.56
C TRP A 15 -11.32 5.46 -0.41
N ALA A 16 -10.78 5.65 0.78
CA ALA A 16 -11.57 5.91 1.99
C ALA A 16 -12.66 4.86 2.19
N ASP A 17 -12.31 3.59 1.93
CA ASP A 17 -13.25 2.48 1.98
C ASP A 17 -13.58 2.13 3.44
N PRO A 18 -14.87 1.95 3.80
CA PRO A 18 -15.26 1.59 5.17
C PRO A 18 -14.79 0.21 5.62
N LEU A 19 -14.26 -0.63 4.72
CA LEU A 19 -13.62 -1.89 5.11
C LEU A 19 -12.35 -1.66 5.91
N LEU A 20 -11.71 -0.48 5.78
CA LEU A 20 -10.61 -0.10 6.65
C LEU A 20 -11.18 0.44 7.96
N SER A 21 -10.79 -0.16 9.07
CA SER A 21 -11.29 0.28 10.38
C SER A 21 -10.86 1.71 10.71
N ALA A 22 -11.65 2.39 11.54
CA ALA A 22 -11.32 3.74 11.98
C ALA A 22 -9.97 3.78 12.70
N THR A 23 -9.66 2.76 13.49
CA THR A 23 -8.37 2.65 14.19
C THR A 23 -7.22 2.51 13.20
N ALA A 24 -7.36 1.63 12.21
CA ALA A 24 -6.33 1.45 11.18
C ALA A 24 -6.13 2.74 10.38
N LYS A 25 -7.21 3.40 9.99
CA LYS A 25 -7.14 4.67 9.27
C LYS A 25 -6.40 5.73 10.07
N ALA A 26 -6.73 5.89 11.36
CA ALA A 26 -6.07 6.86 12.22
C ALA A 26 -4.58 6.55 12.36
N THR A 27 -4.21 5.28 12.49
CA THR A 27 -2.81 4.85 12.57
C THR A 27 -2.04 5.19 11.30
N ILE A 28 -2.64 4.96 10.13
CA ILE A 28 -2.02 5.29 8.85
C ILE A 28 -1.89 6.81 8.68
N GLU A 29 -2.90 7.56 9.11
CA GLU A 29 -2.90 9.02 8.98
C GLU A 29 -1.95 9.73 9.97
N ASP A 30 -1.51 9.04 11.02
CA ASP A 30 -0.64 9.63 12.03
C ASP A 30 0.72 10.00 11.40
N PRO A 31 1.08 11.29 11.38
CA PRO A 31 2.33 11.72 10.75
C PRO A 31 3.59 11.23 11.47
N ALA A 32 3.47 10.75 12.71
CA ALA A 32 4.57 10.12 13.44
C ALA A 32 4.92 8.74 12.89
N ASN A 33 4.02 8.13 12.13
CA ASN A 33 4.22 6.81 11.54
C ASN A 33 4.77 6.90 10.12
N ARG A 34 5.85 6.18 9.87
CA ARG A 34 6.40 6.02 8.54
C ARG A 34 5.59 4.93 7.83
N LYS A 35 5.16 5.19 6.60
CA LYS A 35 4.27 4.30 5.84
C LYS A 35 4.97 3.81 4.60
N LEU A 36 4.99 2.49 4.41
CA LEU A 36 5.65 1.85 3.29
C LEU A 36 4.67 0.98 2.50
N LEU A 37 4.83 0.97 1.18
CA LEU A 37 4.16 0.02 0.28
C LEU A 37 5.24 -0.71 -0.51
N SER A 38 5.19 -2.05 -0.55
CA SER A 38 6.21 -2.82 -1.27
C SER A 38 5.97 -2.82 -2.77
N VAL A 39 7.06 -2.99 -3.54
CA VAL A 39 6.98 -3.19 -5.00
C VAL A 39 6.11 -4.39 -5.34
N ALA A 40 6.14 -5.45 -4.52
CA ALA A 40 5.28 -6.61 -4.73
C ALA A 40 3.79 -6.26 -4.69
N SER A 41 3.39 -5.35 -3.78
CA SER A 41 2.02 -4.85 -3.75
C SER A 41 1.68 -4.06 -5.01
N CYS A 42 2.64 -3.29 -5.52
CA CYS A 42 2.45 -2.55 -6.78
C CYS A 42 2.20 -3.52 -7.95
N TRP A 43 2.95 -4.62 -8.00
CA TRP A 43 2.73 -5.67 -9.01
C TRP A 43 1.33 -6.28 -8.89
N GLU A 44 0.91 -6.59 -7.67
CA GLU A 44 -0.42 -7.15 -7.43
C GLU A 44 -1.51 -6.21 -7.91
N ILE A 45 -1.38 -4.92 -7.63
CA ILE A 45 -2.33 -3.90 -8.09
C ILE A 45 -2.38 -3.86 -9.62
N ALA A 46 -1.22 -3.86 -10.27
CA ALA A 46 -1.15 -3.82 -11.73
C ALA A 46 -1.80 -5.05 -12.36
N ILE A 47 -1.54 -6.24 -11.80
CA ILE A 47 -2.13 -7.49 -12.29
C ILE A 47 -3.64 -7.48 -12.12
N LYS A 48 -4.13 -7.07 -10.96
CA LYS A 48 -5.57 -7.02 -10.67
C LYS A 48 -6.29 -5.98 -11.53
N ALA A 49 -5.65 -4.85 -11.78
CA ALA A 49 -6.21 -3.83 -12.66
C ALA A 49 -6.28 -4.35 -14.11
N GLY A 50 -5.22 -5.04 -14.58
CA GLY A 50 -5.19 -5.63 -15.90
C GLY A 50 -6.22 -6.74 -16.09
N ASN A 51 -6.57 -7.45 -15.04
CA ASN A 51 -7.57 -8.53 -15.06
C ASN A 51 -9.00 -8.03 -14.79
N GLY A 52 -9.19 -6.74 -14.62
CA GLY A 52 -10.50 -6.16 -14.31
C GLY A 52 -11.00 -6.43 -12.89
N LYS A 53 -10.15 -6.93 -12.00
CA LYS A 53 -10.53 -7.22 -10.61
C LYS A 53 -10.58 -5.98 -9.73
N VAL A 54 -9.87 -4.93 -10.11
CA VAL A 54 -9.96 -3.62 -9.47
C VAL A 54 -10.03 -2.54 -10.54
N THR A 55 -10.74 -1.46 -10.23
CA THR A 55 -10.86 -0.30 -11.11
C THR A 55 -10.17 0.88 -10.44
N LEU A 56 -9.08 1.35 -11.04
CA LEU A 56 -8.27 2.41 -10.44
C LEU A 56 -8.64 3.81 -10.94
N GLY A 57 -9.37 3.91 -12.05
CA GLY A 57 -9.67 5.19 -12.68
C GLY A 57 -8.52 5.76 -13.50
N ALA A 58 -7.35 5.11 -13.49
CA ALA A 58 -6.17 5.45 -14.25
C ALA A 58 -5.34 4.17 -14.39
N SER A 59 -4.34 4.16 -15.27
CA SER A 59 -3.42 3.03 -15.35
C SER A 59 -2.60 2.92 -14.06
N ALA A 60 -2.16 1.70 -13.72
CA ALA A 60 -1.44 1.46 -12.47
C ALA A 60 -0.14 2.26 -12.37
N ASP A 61 0.56 2.47 -13.49
CA ASP A 61 1.80 3.24 -13.54
C ASP A 61 1.59 4.74 -13.28
N VAL A 62 0.36 5.22 -13.42
CA VAL A 62 -0.02 6.59 -13.06
C VAL A 62 -0.61 6.62 -11.64
N PHE A 63 -1.52 5.69 -11.35
CA PHE A 63 -2.25 5.65 -10.10
C PHE A 63 -1.33 5.46 -8.88
N VAL A 64 -0.45 4.46 -8.94
CA VAL A 64 0.36 4.10 -7.77
C VAL A 64 1.33 5.21 -7.36
N PRO A 65 2.18 5.75 -8.25
CA PRO A 65 3.08 6.85 -7.87
C PRO A 65 2.33 8.08 -7.36
N ARG A 66 1.22 8.42 -8.00
CA ARG A 66 0.41 9.57 -7.61
C ARG A 66 -0.12 9.40 -6.18
N GLU A 67 -0.65 8.23 -5.85
CA GLU A 67 -1.23 8.01 -4.54
C GLU A 67 -0.17 7.84 -3.45
N LEU A 68 1.00 7.29 -3.78
CA LEU A 68 2.12 7.27 -2.85
C LEU A 68 2.52 8.69 -2.44
N THR A 69 2.71 9.57 -3.42
CA THR A 69 3.08 10.97 -3.17
C THR A 69 1.98 11.71 -2.42
N ARG A 70 0.74 11.56 -2.86
CA ARG A 70 -0.41 12.26 -2.27
C ARG A 70 -0.63 11.90 -0.81
N ASN A 71 -0.36 10.67 -0.43
CA ASN A 71 -0.63 10.16 0.91
C ASN A 71 0.62 10.03 1.79
N GLY A 72 1.77 10.47 1.31
CA GLY A 72 3.00 10.44 2.08
C GLY A 72 3.53 9.04 2.36
N LEU A 73 3.30 8.10 1.43
CA LEU A 73 3.86 6.76 1.53
C LEU A 73 5.19 6.68 0.79
N GLU A 74 6.05 5.77 1.28
CA GLU A 74 7.32 5.48 0.64
C GLU A 74 7.26 4.11 -0.02
N LEU A 75 7.97 3.96 -1.13
CA LEU A 75 8.09 2.68 -1.81
C LEU A 75 9.18 1.85 -1.16
N LEU A 76 8.85 0.60 -0.79
CA LEU A 76 9.84 -0.36 -0.31
C LEU A 76 10.28 -1.23 -1.50
N GLU A 77 11.48 -1.02 -1.99
CA GLU A 77 12.05 -1.82 -3.07
C GLU A 77 12.43 -3.19 -2.53
N ILE A 78 12.24 -4.22 -3.39
CA ILE A 78 12.54 -5.60 -3.00
C ILE A 78 13.88 -6.01 -3.57
N ALA A 79 14.85 -6.21 -2.65
CA ALA A 79 16.06 -6.98 -2.91
C ALA A 79 15.86 -8.37 -2.28
N LEU A 80 16.74 -9.32 -2.60
CA LEU A 80 16.63 -10.67 -2.03
C LEU A 80 16.59 -10.65 -0.49
N ALA A 81 17.43 -9.85 0.13
CA ALA A 81 17.47 -9.71 1.58
C ALA A 81 16.14 -9.18 2.13
N HIS A 82 15.50 -8.24 1.41
CA HIS A 82 14.21 -7.71 1.81
C HIS A 82 13.09 -8.74 1.66
N ALA A 83 13.13 -9.54 0.60
CA ALA A 83 12.13 -10.58 0.38
C ALA A 83 12.13 -11.62 1.50
N THR A 84 13.30 -11.97 2.02
CA THR A 84 13.42 -12.91 3.15
C THR A 84 13.10 -12.24 4.48
N ALA A 85 13.37 -10.96 4.63
CA ALA A 85 13.11 -10.21 5.88
C ALA A 85 11.63 -9.87 6.08
N VAL A 86 10.84 -9.79 5.02
CA VAL A 86 9.39 -9.47 5.08
C VAL A 86 8.63 -10.42 6.01
N GLU A 87 9.10 -11.65 6.14
CA GLU A 87 8.51 -12.65 7.04
C GLU A 87 8.43 -12.17 8.49
N THR A 88 9.36 -11.29 8.90
CA THR A 88 9.43 -10.79 10.27
C THR A 88 8.92 -9.37 10.45
N LEU A 89 8.49 -8.69 9.37
CA LEU A 89 7.97 -7.34 9.46
C LEU A 89 6.49 -7.33 9.87
N PRO A 90 6.07 -6.35 10.70
CA PRO A 90 4.66 -6.18 11.00
C PRO A 90 3.86 -5.84 9.74
N GLN A 91 2.74 -6.53 9.55
CA GLN A 91 1.82 -6.26 8.44
C GLN A 91 0.47 -5.84 9.01
N HIS A 92 -0.11 -4.78 8.44
CA HIS A 92 -1.39 -4.23 8.86
C HIS A 92 -2.41 -4.35 7.74
N HIS A 93 -3.54 -4.94 8.08
CA HIS A 93 -4.67 -5.11 7.17
C HIS A 93 -5.77 -4.11 7.46
#